data_41e0bf84968af8f9f7c2df0fa4041c76
#
_entry.id   41e0bf84968af8f9f7c2df0fa4041c76
#
_cell.length_a   1.000
_cell.length_b   1.000
_cell.length_c   1.000
_cell.angle_alpha   90.00
_cell.angle_beta   90.00
_cell.angle_gamma   90.00
#
_symmetry.space_group_name_H-M   'P 1'
#
loop_
_entity.id
_entity.type
_entity.pdbx_description
1 polymer ?
#
loop_
_entity_poly.entity_id
_entity_poly.type
_entity_poly.pdbx_seq_one_letter_code
_entity_poly.pdbx_strand_id
1 'polypeptide(L)'
;KYTEETERFKKMNRFYIAATSVLGCIFIFYLWLKLSCNAISHVTVYGNTALIAVFAIVNTIVYLKNKETRKLKAMATWEICIEYLLIGVQTSATFISYAIIMIFILQIPYYEKKSLNRTAIATLILYIIVMSVQASKGIYVNDVNAVCGTFIVILTGIVILQVGKLCILFNEDAIGSAREEHDKVKMVLDDMLEISQTVNKAVSYTHLTLPTT
;
A
#
# COMPACT_ATOMS: atom_id res chain seq x y z
N LYS A 1 4.45 0.32 19.43
CA LYS A 1 5.56 0.59 18.48
C LYS A 1 5.05 1.08 17.11
N TYR A 2 3.88 0.63 16.65
CA TYR A 2 3.27 1.06 15.38
C TYR A 2 2.03 1.93 15.58
N THR A 3 1.83 2.46 16.75
CA THR A 3 0.75 3.39 17.11
C THR A 3 1.02 4.77 16.51
N GLU A 4 2.30 5.12 16.33
CA GLU A 4 2.70 6.35 15.66
C GLU A 4 2.63 6.17 14.14
N GLU A 5 1.94 7.09 13.48
CA GLU A 5 1.76 7.10 12.03
C GLU A 5 3.11 7.11 11.28
N THR A 6 4.09 7.83 11.80
CA THR A 6 5.45 7.96 11.25
C THR A 6 6.20 6.62 11.17
N GLU A 7 6.21 5.83 12.25
CA GLU A 7 6.87 4.52 12.25
C GLU A 7 6.17 3.53 11.31
N ARG A 8 4.84 3.63 11.19
CA ARG A 8 4.07 2.85 10.22
C ARG A 8 4.48 3.21 8.79
N PHE A 9 4.54 4.50 8.44
CA PHE A 9 4.97 4.93 7.10
C PHE A 9 6.39 4.48 6.77
N LYS A 10 7.32 4.58 7.70
CA LYS A 10 8.71 4.15 7.51
C LYS A 10 8.82 2.66 7.15
N LYS A 11 8.10 1.81 7.89
CA LYS A 11 8.07 0.36 7.63
C LYS A 11 7.43 0.05 6.29
N MET A 12 6.32 0.71 5.97
CA MET A 12 5.59 0.52 4.74
C MET A 12 6.38 0.99 3.52
N ASN A 13 7.02 2.16 3.60
CA ASN A 13 7.87 2.68 2.54
C ASN A 13 9.04 1.74 2.22
N ARG A 14 9.64 1.12 3.24
CA ARG A 14 10.66 0.08 3.03
C ARG A 14 10.11 -1.13 2.27
N PHE A 15 8.92 -1.58 2.66
CA PHE A 15 8.25 -2.69 1.97
C PHE A 15 7.89 -2.32 0.53
N TYR A 16 7.44 -1.08 0.29
CA TYR A 16 7.12 -0.58 -1.06
C TYR A 16 8.31 -0.64 -2.00
N ILE A 17 9.45 -0.12 -1.57
CA ILE A 17 10.67 -0.15 -2.39
C ILE A 17 11.06 -1.60 -2.71
N ALA A 18 11.03 -2.48 -1.72
CA ALA A 18 11.35 -3.88 -1.95
C ALA A 18 10.37 -4.51 -2.96
N ALA A 19 9.08 -4.26 -2.82
CA ALA A 19 8.05 -4.83 -3.68
C ALA A 19 8.14 -4.30 -5.12
N THR A 20 8.30 -2.98 -5.32
CA THR A 20 8.45 -2.40 -6.67
C THR A 20 9.76 -2.83 -7.32
N SER A 21 10.86 -2.91 -6.56
CA SER A 21 12.14 -3.39 -7.10
C SER A 21 12.06 -4.85 -7.55
N VAL A 22 11.41 -5.73 -6.78
CA VAL A 22 11.20 -7.12 -7.18
C VAL A 22 10.33 -7.22 -8.43
N LEU A 23 9.24 -6.44 -8.49
CA LEU A 23 8.37 -6.40 -9.66
C LEU A 23 9.13 -5.90 -10.89
N GLY A 24 9.91 -4.83 -10.76
CA GLY A 24 10.75 -4.30 -11.83
C GLY A 24 11.76 -5.33 -12.33
N CYS A 25 12.42 -6.08 -11.43
CA CYS A 25 13.31 -7.18 -11.83
C CYS A 25 12.57 -8.27 -12.64
N ILE A 26 11.35 -8.62 -12.23
CA ILE A 26 10.51 -9.60 -12.95
C ILE A 26 10.16 -9.08 -14.35
N PHE A 27 9.81 -7.80 -14.48
CA PHE A 27 9.51 -7.20 -15.77
C PHE A 27 10.75 -7.11 -16.68
N ILE A 28 11.90 -6.73 -16.14
CA ILE A 28 13.16 -6.74 -16.90
C ILE A 28 13.45 -8.16 -17.40
N PHE A 29 13.40 -9.15 -16.50
CA PHE A 29 13.63 -10.54 -16.88
C PHE A 29 12.68 -11.01 -17.99
N TYR A 30 11.40 -10.67 -17.90
CA TYR A 30 10.42 -10.98 -18.93
C TYR A 30 10.75 -10.32 -20.28
N LEU A 31 11.10 -9.05 -20.27
CA LEU A 31 11.47 -8.32 -21.49
C LEU A 31 12.69 -8.95 -22.18
N TRP A 32 13.70 -9.35 -21.41
CA TRP A 32 14.89 -10.02 -21.93
C TRP A 32 14.59 -11.42 -22.46
N LEU A 33 13.70 -12.17 -21.85
CA LEU A 33 13.22 -13.45 -22.41
C LEU A 33 12.49 -13.24 -23.74
N LYS A 34 11.64 -12.23 -23.84
CA LYS A 34 10.96 -11.89 -25.11
C LYS A 34 11.94 -11.47 -26.21
N LEU A 35 12.99 -10.74 -25.85
CA LEU A 35 14.07 -10.40 -26.76
C LEU A 35 14.80 -11.64 -27.28
N SER A 36 15.13 -12.58 -26.40
CA SER A 36 15.79 -13.84 -26.77
C SER A 36 14.96 -14.69 -27.74
N CYS A 37 13.62 -14.55 -27.66
CA CYS A 37 12.69 -15.20 -28.58
C CYS A 37 12.40 -14.36 -29.84
N ASN A 38 13.11 -13.27 -30.07
CA ASN A 38 12.88 -12.31 -31.20
C ASN A 38 11.43 -11.77 -31.24
N ALA A 39 10.73 -11.74 -30.11
CA ALA A 39 9.34 -11.31 -30.05
C ALA A 39 9.15 -9.81 -29.81
N ILE A 40 10.22 -9.08 -29.44
CA ILE A 40 10.23 -7.62 -29.20
C ILE A 40 11.54 -7.03 -29.76
N SER A 41 11.50 -5.73 -30.10
CA SER A 41 12.68 -5.02 -30.58
C SER A 41 13.68 -4.71 -29.47
N HIS A 42 14.97 -4.65 -29.80
CA HIS A 42 16.04 -4.24 -28.89
C HIS A 42 15.77 -2.86 -28.25
N VAL A 43 15.33 -1.89 -29.06
CA VAL A 43 15.03 -0.53 -28.59
C VAL A 43 13.99 -0.53 -27.51
N THR A 44 12.94 -1.33 -27.67
CA THR A 44 11.86 -1.50 -26.66
C THR A 44 12.38 -2.07 -25.33
N VAL A 45 13.21 -3.11 -25.41
CA VAL A 45 13.75 -3.75 -24.20
C VAL A 45 14.69 -2.83 -23.44
N TYR A 46 15.63 -2.19 -24.15
CA TYR A 46 16.56 -1.25 -23.52
C TYR A 46 15.84 -0.02 -22.94
N GLY A 47 14.88 0.54 -23.68
CA GLY A 47 14.09 1.69 -23.23
C GLY A 47 13.30 1.39 -21.95
N ASN A 48 12.56 0.28 -21.92
CA ASN A 48 11.79 -0.11 -20.74
C ASN A 48 12.71 -0.49 -19.56
N THR A 49 13.80 -1.20 -19.80
CA THR A 49 14.79 -1.55 -18.75
C THR A 49 15.40 -0.29 -18.15
N ALA A 50 15.78 0.69 -18.97
CA ALA A 50 16.31 1.96 -18.48
C ALA A 50 15.28 2.73 -17.64
N LEU A 51 14.01 2.77 -18.06
CA LEU A 51 12.93 3.42 -17.33
C LEU A 51 12.70 2.78 -15.95
N ILE A 52 12.60 1.45 -15.88
CA ILE A 52 12.43 0.70 -14.63
C ILE A 52 13.63 0.99 -13.69
N ALA A 53 14.85 0.99 -14.22
CA ALA A 53 16.02 1.32 -13.43
C ALA A 53 15.99 2.75 -12.88
N VAL A 54 15.56 3.72 -13.69
CA VAL A 54 15.39 5.12 -13.24
C VAL A 54 14.36 5.22 -12.13
N PHE A 55 13.22 4.56 -12.24
CA PHE A 55 12.21 4.55 -11.19
C PHE A 55 12.75 3.96 -9.89
N ALA A 56 13.43 2.82 -9.94
CA ALA A 56 14.04 2.20 -8.75
C ALA A 56 15.06 3.12 -8.07
N ILE A 57 15.89 3.83 -8.85
CA ILE A 57 16.87 4.79 -8.33
C ILE A 57 16.15 5.99 -7.69
N VAL A 58 15.18 6.58 -8.36
CA VAL A 58 14.43 7.75 -7.85
C VAL A 58 13.69 7.39 -6.55
N ASN A 59 12.99 6.27 -6.51
CA ASN A 59 12.29 5.80 -5.30
C ASN A 59 13.26 5.59 -4.14
N THR A 60 14.42 5.00 -4.40
CA THR A 60 15.47 4.79 -3.40
C THR A 60 16.00 6.13 -2.87
N ILE A 61 16.28 7.10 -3.74
CA ILE A 61 16.74 8.44 -3.34
C ILE A 61 15.69 9.14 -2.48
N VAL A 62 14.42 9.10 -2.88
CA VAL A 62 13.32 9.72 -2.12
C VAL A 62 13.19 9.08 -0.74
N TYR A 63 13.30 7.76 -0.64
CA TYR A 63 13.28 7.05 0.63
C TYR A 63 14.46 7.40 1.53
N LEU A 64 15.68 7.46 0.98
CA LEU A 64 16.87 7.80 1.75
C LEU A 64 16.82 9.24 2.29
N LYS A 65 16.23 10.17 1.54
CA LYS A 65 16.04 11.56 1.99
C LYS A 65 15.00 11.68 3.10
N ASN A 66 13.91 10.93 3.02
CA ASN A 66 12.86 10.96 4.03
C ASN A 66 12.12 9.61 4.08
N LYS A 67 12.48 8.79 5.06
CA LYS A 67 11.92 7.43 5.24
C LYS A 67 10.44 7.42 5.56
N GLU A 68 9.88 8.53 6.05
CA GLU A 68 8.49 8.67 6.52
C GLU A 68 7.60 9.39 5.50
N THR A 69 8.11 9.66 4.30
CA THR A 69 7.39 10.43 3.29
C THR A 69 6.12 9.73 2.79
N ARG A 70 5.02 10.48 2.69
CA ARG A 70 3.78 10.00 2.06
C ARG A 70 3.86 9.98 0.52
N LYS A 71 4.85 10.65 -0.08
CA LYS A 71 4.99 10.74 -1.54
C LYS A 71 5.34 9.41 -2.20
N LEU A 72 6.10 8.56 -1.50
CA LEU A 72 6.57 7.29 -2.04
C LEU A 72 5.41 6.36 -2.44
N LYS A 73 4.31 6.36 -1.68
CA LYS A 73 3.09 5.64 -2.03
C LYS A 73 2.56 6.02 -3.41
N ALA A 74 2.44 7.33 -3.67
CA ALA A 74 1.95 7.81 -4.95
C ALA A 74 2.95 7.50 -6.08
N MET A 75 4.24 7.68 -5.84
CA MET A 75 5.29 7.39 -6.81
C MET A 75 5.30 5.91 -7.21
N ALA A 76 5.29 5.00 -6.25
CA ALA A 76 5.25 3.56 -6.50
C ALA A 76 3.98 3.15 -7.28
N THR A 77 2.83 3.76 -6.97
CA THR A 77 1.59 3.50 -7.70
C THR A 77 1.69 3.94 -9.16
N TRP A 78 2.22 5.14 -9.42
CA TRP A 78 2.42 5.64 -10.78
C TRP A 78 3.46 4.84 -11.55
N GLU A 79 4.55 4.43 -10.91
CA GLU A 79 5.57 3.56 -11.49
C GLU A 79 4.95 2.29 -12.04
N ILE A 80 4.24 1.53 -11.20
CA ILE A 80 3.61 0.27 -11.60
C ILE A 80 2.56 0.51 -12.72
N CYS A 81 1.79 1.61 -12.66
CA CYS A 81 0.83 1.96 -13.70
C CYS A 81 1.52 2.23 -15.06
N ILE A 82 2.64 2.96 -15.06
CA ILE A 82 3.39 3.27 -16.26
C ILE A 82 4.05 2.00 -16.84
N GLU A 83 4.69 1.19 -15.98
CA GLU A 83 5.27 -0.09 -16.38
C GLU A 83 4.22 -1.02 -16.98
N TYR A 84 3.07 -1.15 -16.31
CA TYR A 84 1.95 -1.94 -16.81
C TYR A 84 1.47 -1.45 -18.19
N LEU A 85 1.30 -0.13 -18.36
CA LEU A 85 0.88 0.46 -19.63
C LEU A 85 1.89 0.14 -20.74
N LEU A 86 3.18 0.42 -20.51
CA LEU A 86 4.23 0.28 -21.52
C LEU A 86 4.45 -1.18 -21.94
N ILE A 87 4.45 -2.10 -20.98
CA ILE A 87 4.66 -3.51 -21.26
C ILE A 87 3.35 -4.13 -21.78
N GLY A 88 2.22 -3.78 -21.18
CA GLY A 88 0.92 -4.34 -21.53
C GLY A 88 0.47 -4.02 -22.97
N VAL A 89 0.76 -2.81 -23.49
CA VAL A 89 0.40 -2.47 -24.87
C VAL A 89 1.28 -3.15 -25.93
N GLN A 90 2.35 -3.81 -25.51
CA GLN A 90 3.30 -4.47 -26.39
C GLN A 90 3.19 -6.01 -26.36
N THR A 91 2.61 -6.56 -25.30
CA THR A 91 2.56 -8.01 -25.09
C THR A 91 1.22 -8.43 -24.50
N SER A 92 0.73 -9.61 -24.90
CA SER A 92 -0.53 -10.20 -24.41
C SER A 92 -0.36 -11.09 -23.16
N ALA A 93 0.72 -10.92 -22.39
CA ALA A 93 0.97 -11.78 -21.25
C ALA A 93 -0.01 -11.49 -20.10
N THR A 94 -0.86 -12.45 -19.77
CA THR A 94 -1.88 -12.36 -18.72
C THR A 94 -1.26 -12.04 -17.37
N PHE A 95 -0.04 -12.53 -17.06
CA PHE A 95 0.61 -12.29 -15.78
C PHE A 95 0.92 -10.79 -15.53
N ILE A 96 1.08 -9.98 -16.58
CA ILE A 96 1.30 -8.53 -16.44
C ILE A 96 0.08 -7.88 -15.78
N SER A 97 -1.11 -8.40 -16.02
CA SER A 97 -2.34 -7.91 -15.39
C SER A 97 -2.34 -8.09 -13.86
N TYR A 98 -1.56 -9.04 -13.33
CA TYR A 98 -1.40 -9.20 -11.88
C TYR A 98 -0.62 -8.05 -11.24
N ALA A 99 0.15 -7.27 -12.00
CA ALA A 99 0.78 -6.04 -11.50
C ALA A 99 -0.27 -5.03 -10.99
N ILE A 100 -1.43 -4.94 -11.65
CA ILE A 100 -2.55 -4.10 -11.19
C ILE A 100 -3.05 -4.56 -9.83
N ILE A 101 -3.18 -5.86 -9.63
CA ILE A 101 -3.61 -6.44 -8.36
C ILE A 101 -2.63 -6.07 -7.24
N MET A 102 -1.34 -6.09 -7.52
CA MET A 102 -0.31 -5.69 -6.58
C MET A 102 -0.47 -4.23 -6.12
N ILE A 103 -0.87 -3.31 -7.02
CA ILE A 103 -1.16 -1.91 -6.65
C ILE A 103 -2.23 -1.84 -5.56
N PHE A 104 -3.31 -2.62 -5.66
CA PHE A 104 -4.36 -2.65 -4.64
C PHE A 104 -3.84 -3.15 -3.30
N ILE A 105 -3.13 -4.27 -3.30
CA ILE A 105 -2.57 -4.87 -2.09
C ILE A 105 -1.66 -3.87 -1.37
N LEU A 106 -0.84 -3.15 -2.11
CA LEU A 106 0.06 -2.13 -1.58
C LEU A 106 -0.68 -0.91 -0.99
N GLN A 107 -1.91 -0.62 -1.41
CA GLN A 107 -2.70 0.50 -0.88
C GLN A 107 -3.39 0.19 0.46
N ILE A 108 -3.72 -1.08 0.74
CA ILE A 108 -4.49 -1.49 1.93
C ILE A 108 -3.84 -1.03 3.24
N PRO A 109 -2.52 -1.23 3.48
CA PRO A 109 -1.91 -0.91 4.76
C PRO A 109 -1.89 0.58 5.13
N TYR A 110 -2.20 1.48 4.20
CA TYR A 110 -2.32 2.92 4.49
C TYR A 110 -3.66 3.28 5.12
N TYR A 111 -4.64 2.37 5.13
CA TYR A 111 -5.96 2.56 5.71
C TYR A 111 -6.71 3.80 5.23
N GLU A 112 -6.50 4.19 3.96
CA GLU A 112 -7.14 5.35 3.34
C GLU A 112 -8.19 4.91 2.31
N LYS A 113 -9.46 4.80 2.71
CA LYS A 113 -10.59 4.39 1.85
C LYS A 113 -10.70 5.23 0.57
N LYS A 114 -10.50 6.56 0.66
CA LYS A 114 -10.57 7.46 -0.50
C LYS A 114 -9.44 7.20 -1.49
N SER A 115 -8.24 6.92 -1.02
CA SER A 115 -7.09 6.55 -1.84
C SER A 115 -7.30 5.22 -2.54
N LEU A 116 -7.78 4.21 -1.81
CA LEU A 116 -8.06 2.88 -2.35
C LEU A 116 -9.11 2.95 -3.47
N ASN A 117 -10.22 3.67 -3.28
CA ASN A 117 -11.25 3.82 -4.30
C ASN A 117 -10.75 4.55 -5.56
N ARG A 118 -9.97 5.63 -5.40
CA ARG A 118 -9.38 6.34 -6.55
C ARG A 118 -8.41 5.46 -7.34
N THR A 119 -7.58 4.71 -6.64
CA THR A 119 -6.66 3.76 -7.26
C THR A 119 -7.43 2.67 -8.02
N ALA A 120 -8.53 2.16 -7.45
CA ALA A 120 -9.38 1.17 -8.09
C ALA A 120 -9.96 1.66 -9.44
N ILE A 121 -10.50 2.88 -9.46
CA ILE A 121 -11.04 3.47 -10.68
C ILE A 121 -9.93 3.70 -11.72
N ALA A 122 -8.80 4.26 -11.31
CA ALA A 122 -7.68 4.54 -12.20
C ALA A 122 -7.11 3.26 -12.82
N THR A 123 -6.94 2.19 -12.04
CA THR A 123 -6.44 0.91 -12.54
C THR A 123 -7.44 0.19 -13.44
N LEU A 124 -8.75 0.31 -13.18
CA LEU A 124 -9.77 -0.23 -14.07
C LEU A 124 -9.73 0.48 -15.45
N ILE A 125 -9.64 1.81 -15.45
CA ILE A 125 -9.52 2.59 -16.70
C ILE A 125 -8.26 2.17 -17.44
N LEU A 126 -7.13 2.06 -16.75
CA LEU A 126 -5.86 1.65 -17.33
C LEU A 126 -5.93 0.24 -17.94
N TYR A 127 -6.59 -0.69 -17.24
CA TYR A 127 -6.81 -2.05 -17.73
C TYR A 127 -7.63 -2.04 -19.04
N ILE A 128 -8.72 -1.27 -19.09
CA ILE A 128 -9.56 -1.13 -20.29
C ILE A 128 -8.74 -0.54 -21.47
N ILE A 129 -7.92 0.47 -21.20
CA ILE A 129 -7.06 1.07 -22.22
C ILE A 129 -6.10 0.02 -22.79
N VAL A 130 -5.37 -0.71 -21.95
CA VAL A 130 -4.43 -1.73 -22.38
C VAL A 130 -5.12 -2.82 -23.19
N MET A 131 -6.25 -3.32 -22.73
CA MET A 131 -7.03 -4.34 -23.45
C MET A 131 -7.52 -3.84 -24.81
N SER A 132 -7.99 -2.59 -24.89
CA SER A 132 -8.44 -1.97 -26.15
C SER A 132 -7.30 -1.83 -27.15
N VAL A 133 -6.10 -1.42 -26.68
CA VAL A 133 -4.91 -1.30 -27.55
C VAL A 133 -4.43 -2.67 -28.00
N GLN A 134 -4.41 -3.67 -27.13
CA GLN A 134 -4.05 -5.05 -27.50
C GLN A 134 -5.01 -5.61 -28.56
N ALA A 135 -6.30 -5.39 -28.39
CA ALA A 135 -7.33 -5.83 -29.36
C ALA A 135 -7.15 -5.14 -30.71
N SER A 136 -6.90 -3.81 -30.74
CA SER A 136 -6.69 -3.05 -31.97
C SER A 136 -5.43 -3.46 -32.73
N LYS A 137 -4.40 -3.92 -32.01
CA LYS A 137 -3.14 -4.40 -32.60
C LYS A 137 -3.17 -5.88 -33.01
N GLY A 138 -4.27 -6.60 -32.73
CA GLY A 138 -4.33 -8.05 -32.92
C GLY A 138 -3.41 -8.84 -31.99
N ILE A 139 -2.89 -8.22 -30.94
CA ILE A 139 -2.04 -8.87 -29.93
C ILE A 139 -2.89 -9.71 -28.98
N TYR A 140 -4.12 -9.28 -28.74
CA TYR A 140 -5.07 -10.04 -27.92
C TYR A 140 -5.53 -11.27 -28.67
N VAL A 141 -5.11 -12.43 -28.21
CA VAL A 141 -5.60 -13.70 -28.72
C VAL A 141 -6.94 -13.99 -28.06
N ASN A 142 -8.00 -14.04 -28.85
CA ASN A 142 -9.34 -14.39 -28.38
C ASN A 142 -9.42 -15.90 -28.11
N ASP A 143 -8.71 -16.36 -27.08
CA ASP A 143 -8.68 -17.73 -26.61
C ASP A 143 -9.48 -17.82 -25.29
N VAL A 144 -10.07 -18.99 -25.05
CA VAL A 144 -10.81 -19.29 -23.80
C VAL A 144 -9.98 -18.95 -22.56
N ASN A 145 -8.68 -19.28 -22.58
CA ASN A 145 -7.78 -18.97 -21.48
C ASN A 145 -7.60 -17.44 -21.24
N ALA A 146 -7.52 -16.65 -22.31
CA ALA A 146 -7.42 -15.21 -22.19
C ALA A 146 -8.69 -14.58 -21.64
N VAL A 147 -9.86 -15.06 -22.08
CA VAL A 147 -11.17 -14.63 -21.55
C VAL A 147 -11.32 -15.00 -20.09
N CYS A 148 -11.07 -16.25 -19.72
CA CYS A 148 -11.10 -16.70 -18.33
C CYS A 148 -10.10 -15.95 -17.46
N GLY A 149 -8.88 -15.71 -17.95
CA GLY A 149 -7.86 -14.92 -17.26
C GLY A 149 -8.33 -13.50 -16.97
N THR A 150 -9.01 -12.86 -17.92
CA THR A 150 -9.60 -11.52 -17.76
C THR A 150 -10.66 -11.51 -16.65
N PHE A 151 -11.57 -12.48 -16.64
CA PHE A 151 -12.57 -12.59 -15.57
C PHE A 151 -11.93 -12.80 -14.20
N ILE A 152 -10.90 -13.64 -14.10
CA ILE A 152 -10.17 -13.88 -12.85
C ILE A 152 -9.50 -12.60 -12.35
N VAL A 153 -8.86 -11.82 -13.21
CA VAL A 153 -8.22 -10.54 -12.84
C VAL A 153 -9.25 -9.56 -12.30
N ILE A 154 -10.39 -9.41 -12.97
CA ILE A 154 -11.48 -8.51 -12.54
C ILE A 154 -12.05 -8.98 -11.19
N LEU A 155 -12.37 -10.26 -11.06
CA LEU A 155 -12.91 -10.82 -9.83
C LEU A 155 -11.94 -10.65 -8.66
N THR A 156 -10.67 -10.95 -8.88
CA THR A 156 -9.61 -10.79 -7.87
C THR A 156 -9.46 -9.33 -7.45
N GLY A 157 -9.51 -8.38 -8.39
CA GLY A 157 -9.51 -6.95 -8.10
C GLY A 157 -10.68 -6.52 -7.21
N ILE A 158 -11.89 -7.01 -7.53
CA ILE A 158 -13.10 -6.73 -6.72
C ILE A 158 -12.96 -7.30 -5.31
N VAL A 159 -12.50 -8.55 -5.18
CA VAL A 159 -12.33 -9.22 -3.88
C VAL A 159 -11.32 -8.46 -3.03
N ILE A 160 -10.15 -8.11 -3.58
CA ILE A 160 -9.12 -7.37 -2.86
C ILE A 160 -9.62 -5.98 -2.44
N LEU A 161 -10.39 -5.29 -3.30
CA LEU A 161 -10.99 -4.01 -2.95
C LEU A 161 -11.95 -4.13 -1.77
N GLN A 162 -12.79 -5.17 -1.73
CA GLN A 162 -13.71 -5.40 -0.62
C GLN A 162 -12.97 -5.78 0.67
N VAL A 163 -11.99 -6.69 0.58
CA VAL A 163 -11.13 -7.05 1.72
C VAL A 163 -10.40 -5.82 2.25
N GLY A 164 -9.87 -4.97 1.37
CA GLY A 164 -9.21 -3.73 1.77
C GLY A 164 -10.15 -2.78 2.53
N LYS A 165 -11.41 -2.63 2.08
CA LYS A 165 -12.41 -1.84 2.79
C LYS A 165 -12.75 -2.41 4.17
N LEU A 166 -12.87 -3.73 4.29
CA LEU A 166 -13.10 -4.40 5.57
C LEU A 166 -11.92 -4.23 6.51
N CYS A 167 -10.69 -4.38 6.03
CA CYS A 167 -9.48 -4.14 6.82
C CYS A 167 -9.41 -2.70 7.36
N ILE A 168 -9.84 -1.71 6.55
CA ILE A 168 -9.90 -0.31 6.99
C ILE A 168 -10.94 -0.16 8.11
N LEU A 169 -12.14 -0.70 7.94
CA LEU A 169 -13.21 -0.67 8.95
C LEU A 169 -12.75 -1.32 10.27
N PHE A 170 -12.20 -2.53 10.21
CA PHE A 170 -11.72 -3.22 11.41
C PHE A 170 -10.61 -2.47 12.13
N ASN A 171 -9.72 -1.82 11.38
CA ASN A 171 -8.66 -0.99 11.96
C ASN A 171 -9.24 0.28 12.62
N GLU A 172 -10.25 0.91 12.03
CA GLU A 172 -10.95 2.07 12.62
C GLU A 172 -11.64 1.68 13.92
N ASP A 173 -12.36 0.55 13.94
CA ASP A 173 -13.02 0.02 15.14
C ASP A 173 -12.01 -0.32 16.24
N ALA A 174 -10.91 -1.00 15.89
CA ALA A 174 -9.86 -1.36 16.85
C ALA A 174 -9.19 -0.11 17.47
N ILE A 175 -8.95 0.93 16.66
CA ILE A 175 -8.41 2.20 17.15
C ILE A 175 -9.43 2.92 18.03
N GLY A 176 -10.72 2.91 17.65
CA GLY A 176 -11.80 3.48 18.43
C GLY A 176 -11.91 2.84 19.83
N SER A 177 -11.94 1.52 19.89
CA SER A 177 -11.98 0.76 21.15
C SER A 177 -10.75 1.03 22.03
N ALA A 178 -9.55 1.04 21.43
CA ALA A 178 -8.32 1.32 22.17
C ALA A 178 -8.27 2.74 22.75
N ARG A 179 -8.83 3.72 22.03
CA ARG A 179 -8.97 5.09 22.56
C ARG A 179 -9.94 5.16 23.73
N GLU A 180 -11.09 4.52 23.62
CA GLU A 180 -12.10 4.47 24.68
C GLU A 180 -11.54 3.82 25.96
N GLU A 181 -10.78 2.71 25.82
CA GLU A 181 -10.09 2.09 26.95
C GLU A 181 -9.03 3.02 27.57
N HIS A 182 -8.24 3.70 26.73
CA HIS A 182 -7.25 4.65 27.21
C HIS A 182 -7.88 5.82 27.98
N ASP A 183 -9.01 6.35 27.50
CA ASP A 183 -9.71 7.45 28.15
C ASP A 183 -10.32 7.00 29.50
N LYS A 184 -10.82 5.76 29.57
CA LYS A 184 -11.27 5.14 30.84
C LYS A 184 -10.11 5.00 31.84
N VAL A 185 -8.97 4.50 31.41
CA VAL A 185 -7.77 4.37 32.25
C VAL A 185 -7.29 5.73 32.76
N LYS A 186 -7.31 6.75 31.90
CA LYS A 186 -6.94 8.12 32.29
C LYS A 186 -7.90 8.67 33.35
N MET A 187 -9.19 8.48 33.18
CA MET A 187 -10.21 8.89 34.15
C MET A 187 -9.98 8.25 35.52
N VAL A 188 -9.73 6.92 35.53
CA VAL A 188 -9.43 6.19 36.79
C VAL A 188 -8.13 6.71 37.42
N LEU A 189 -7.12 7.04 36.63
CA LEU A 189 -5.86 7.60 37.15
C LEU A 189 -6.06 8.98 37.78
N ASP A 190 -6.86 9.83 37.17
CA ASP A 190 -7.17 11.18 37.67
C ASP A 190 -7.99 11.06 39.02
N ASP A 191 -8.96 10.14 39.11
CA ASP A 191 -9.71 9.84 40.32
C ASP A 191 -8.78 9.32 41.45
N MET A 192 -7.84 8.43 41.11
CA MET A 192 -6.83 7.92 42.06
C MET A 192 -5.93 9.03 42.61
N LEU A 193 -5.53 9.97 41.74
CA LEU A 193 -4.73 11.14 42.14
C LEU A 193 -5.52 12.04 43.13
N GLU A 194 -6.78 12.30 42.86
CA GLU A 194 -7.65 13.10 43.73
C GLU A 194 -7.83 12.43 45.10
N ILE A 195 -8.11 11.12 45.12
CA ILE A 195 -8.22 10.33 46.36
C ILE A 195 -6.90 10.40 47.15
N SER A 196 -5.76 10.18 46.46
CA SER A 196 -4.42 10.24 47.08
C SER A 196 -4.15 11.59 47.72
N GLN A 197 -4.50 12.70 47.06
CA GLN A 197 -4.35 14.05 47.61
C GLN A 197 -5.25 14.28 48.82
N THR A 198 -6.48 13.75 48.78
CA THR A 198 -7.44 13.86 49.88
C THR A 198 -6.99 13.07 51.13
N VAL A 199 -6.48 11.85 50.90
CA VAL A 199 -5.91 11.01 51.96
C VAL A 199 -4.68 11.69 52.60
N ASN A 200 -3.77 12.24 51.77
CA ASN A 200 -2.60 12.96 52.29
C ASN A 200 -2.98 14.18 53.13
N LYS A 201 -4.00 14.94 52.72
CA LYS A 201 -4.55 16.04 53.54
C LYS A 201 -5.12 15.55 54.87
N ALA A 202 -5.93 14.48 54.86
CA ALA A 202 -6.53 13.89 56.04
C ALA A 202 -5.46 13.40 57.02
N VAL A 203 -4.42 12.70 56.51
CA VAL A 203 -3.30 12.24 57.35
C VAL A 203 -2.55 13.43 57.97
N SER A 204 -2.30 14.48 57.22
CA SER A 204 -1.63 15.70 57.71
C SER A 204 -2.45 16.37 58.83
N TYR A 205 -3.77 16.44 58.68
CA TYR A 205 -4.65 16.98 59.73
C TYR A 205 -4.65 16.09 61.00
N THR A 206 -4.63 14.75 60.81
CA THR A 206 -4.59 13.83 61.97
C THR A 206 -3.28 13.94 62.76
N HIS A 207 -2.15 14.13 62.08
CA HIS A 207 -0.85 14.36 62.74
C HIS A 207 -0.76 15.71 63.46
N LEU A 208 -1.44 16.75 62.97
CA LEU A 208 -1.47 18.05 63.63
C LEU A 208 -2.39 18.12 64.88
N THR A 209 -3.38 17.20 64.97
CA THR A 209 -4.37 17.18 66.07
C THR A 209 -4.11 16.14 67.14
N LEU A 210 -3.09 15.28 66.98
CA LEU A 210 -2.65 14.37 68.04
C LEU A 210 -1.92 15.17 69.13
N PRO A 211 -2.42 15.20 70.39
CA PRO A 211 -1.71 15.90 71.46
C PRO A 211 -0.38 15.18 71.74
N THR A 212 0.70 15.97 71.70
CA THR A 212 2.02 15.54 72.22
C THR A 212 1.88 15.34 73.73
N THR A 213 1.59 14.08 74.13
CA THR A 213 1.72 13.66 75.53
C THR A 213 3.13 13.22 75.84
#